data_6358b04fd88e8b487400f3eb0dc77465
#
_entry.id   6358b04fd88e8b487400f3eb0dc77465
#
_cell.length_a   1.000
_cell.length_b   1.000
_cell.length_c   1.000
_cell.angle_alpha   90.00
_cell.angle_beta   90.00
_cell.angle_gamma   90.00
#
_symmetry.space_group_name_H-M   'P 1'
#
loop_
_entity.id
_entity.type
_entity.pdbx_description
1 polymer ?
#
loop_
_entity_poly.entity_id
_entity_poly.type
_entity_poly.pdbx_seq_one_letter_code
_entity_poly.pdbx_strand_id
1 'polypeptide(L)'
;MSKKIIVAYSGGLDTSVLLLWLKNYYNAEVIAYCADVGQEEELDGLEEKALNTGASKCFIGDLKDEFAQDFIFPMFQAGAIYEGKYWLGTSIARPVITKGMIDVAIQEGANSLAHGATGKGNDQVRFELAAAALAPDMEMIAPWRMAEFREQFPGRAEMIAYAEKEGIPVQASASKPYSMDRNLLHISFESGILEDPWFDASTPESKSMYVLSVSPEDAPDSPEYVQMLFEKGNVVGLQFDGIEEAMVE
;
A
#
# COMPACT_ATOMS: atom_id res chain seq x y z
N MET A 1 17.65 24.59 -9.55
CA MET A 1 17.37 23.19 -9.91
C MET A 1 15.87 23.01 -9.92
N SER A 2 15.31 22.25 -10.83
CA SER A 2 13.89 21.91 -10.79
C SER A 2 13.60 21.08 -9.53
N LYS A 3 12.41 21.27 -8.92
CA LYS A 3 11.97 20.48 -7.78
C LYS A 3 11.86 19.00 -8.19
N LYS A 4 12.33 18.07 -7.34
CA LYS A 4 12.14 16.63 -7.52
C LYS A 4 11.28 16.10 -6.40
N ILE A 5 10.28 15.30 -6.74
CA ILE A 5 9.29 14.75 -5.79
C ILE A 5 9.24 13.24 -5.94
N ILE A 6 9.49 12.51 -4.86
CA ILE A 6 9.21 11.07 -4.80
C ILE A 6 7.76 10.88 -4.39
N VAL A 7 7.01 10.15 -5.19
CA VAL A 7 5.57 9.95 -5.00
C VAL A 7 5.29 8.50 -4.61
N ALA A 8 4.64 8.28 -3.46
CA ALA A 8 4.10 6.97 -3.12
C ALA A 8 3.04 6.57 -4.15
N TYR A 9 3.33 5.55 -4.93
CA TYR A 9 2.55 5.19 -6.12
C TYR A 9 2.04 3.76 -6.03
N SER A 10 0.73 3.58 -6.04
CA SER A 10 0.07 2.27 -6.04
C SER A 10 -0.49 1.86 -7.40
N GLY A 11 -0.38 2.73 -8.41
CA GLY A 11 -1.00 2.49 -9.72
C GLY A 11 -2.52 2.67 -9.77
N GLY A 12 -3.17 2.99 -8.66
CA GLY A 12 -4.60 3.30 -8.61
C GLY A 12 -4.93 4.66 -9.26
N LEU A 13 -6.24 4.96 -9.39
CA LEU A 13 -6.72 6.22 -9.95
C LEU A 13 -6.13 7.41 -9.19
N ASP A 14 -6.28 7.40 -7.86
CA ASP A 14 -5.88 8.52 -7.01
C ASP A 14 -4.40 8.87 -7.15
N THR A 15 -3.53 7.86 -7.04
CA THR A 15 -2.08 8.06 -7.13
C THR A 15 -1.62 8.41 -8.54
N SER A 16 -2.31 7.94 -9.58
CA SER A 16 -2.00 8.29 -10.98
C SER A 16 -2.39 9.73 -11.29
N VAL A 17 -3.57 10.17 -10.89
CA VAL A 17 -3.99 11.58 -11.01
C VAL A 17 -3.05 12.49 -10.21
N LEU A 18 -2.74 12.12 -8.99
CA LEU A 18 -1.86 12.87 -8.10
C LEU A 18 -0.46 13.03 -8.69
N LEU A 19 0.11 11.98 -9.27
CA LEU A 19 1.44 12.01 -9.89
C LEU A 19 1.50 13.07 -11.00
N LEU A 20 0.56 13.06 -11.93
CA LEU A 20 0.51 14.04 -13.01
C LEU A 20 0.17 15.45 -12.50
N TRP A 21 -0.72 15.55 -11.52
CA TRP A 21 -1.05 16.83 -10.89
C TRP A 21 0.16 17.48 -10.24
N LEU A 22 0.93 16.73 -9.45
CA LEU A 22 2.16 17.23 -8.81
C LEU A 22 3.18 17.72 -9.82
N LYS A 23 3.39 16.96 -10.91
CA LYS A 23 4.25 17.36 -12.01
C LYS A 23 3.87 18.73 -12.57
N ASN A 24 2.59 18.92 -12.85
CA ASN A 24 2.08 20.14 -13.47
C ASN A 24 2.03 21.31 -12.48
N TYR A 25 1.54 21.09 -11.25
CA TYR A 25 1.36 22.12 -10.23
C TYR A 25 2.69 22.71 -9.78
N TYR A 26 3.70 21.89 -9.54
CA TYR A 26 5.03 22.32 -9.11
C TYR A 26 6.01 22.56 -10.26
N ASN A 27 5.64 22.26 -11.50
CA ASN A 27 6.58 22.17 -12.64
C ASN A 27 7.82 21.36 -12.26
N ALA A 28 7.59 20.19 -11.65
CA ALA A 28 8.59 19.35 -11.01
C ALA A 28 8.91 18.10 -11.81
N GLU A 29 10.08 17.54 -11.58
CA GLU A 29 10.38 16.15 -11.90
C GLU A 29 9.69 15.26 -10.84
N VAL A 30 8.83 14.35 -11.27
CA VAL A 30 8.18 13.39 -10.39
C VAL A 30 8.72 11.99 -10.64
N ILE A 31 9.03 11.29 -9.56
CA ILE A 31 9.55 9.92 -9.56
C ILE A 31 8.55 9.08 -8.78
N ALA A 32 8.01 8.04 -9.41
CA ALA A 32 7.13 7.10 -8.77
C ALA A 32 7.92 6.12 -7.91
N TYR A 33 7.44 5.84 -6.72
CA TYR A 33 7.96 4.80 -5.85
C TYR A 33 6.83 3.89 -5.39
N CYS A 34 6.97 2.59 -5.63
CA CYS A 34 6.13 1.55 -5.09
C CYS A 34 6.98 0.62 -4.21
N ALA A 35 6.51 0.31 -3.03
CA ALA A 35 7.10 -0.72 -2.19
C ALA A 35 6.42 -2.07 -2.46
N ASP A 36 7.19 -3.10 -2.71
CA ASP A 36 6.73 -4.48 -2.64
C ASP A 36 6.78 -4.92 -1.17
N VAL A 37 5.60 -5.00 -0.58
CA VAL A 37 5.36 -5.50 0.78
C VAL A 37 4.52 -6.79 0.77
N GLY A 38 4.48 -7.50 -0.39
CA GLY A 38 3.77 -8.75 -0.59
C GLY A 38 2.39 -8.62 -1.23
N GLN A 39 2.15 -7.56 -2.02
CA GLN A 39 0.89 -7.37 -2.78
C GLN A 39 0.85 -8.09 -4.13
N GLU A 40 1.93 -8.82 -4.49
CA GLU A 40 2.04 -9.70 -5.66
C GLU A 40 1.61 -9.04 -6.99
N GLU A 41 0.56 -9.57 -7.66
CA GLU A 41 0.12 -9.17 -9.01
C GLU A 41 -0.30 -7.70 -9.13
N GLU A 42 -0.44 -6.96 -8.04
CA GLU A 42 -0.66 -5.51 -8.10
C GLU A 42 0.55 -4.73 -8.62
N LEU A 43 1.71 -5.38 -8.69
CA LEU A 43 2.95 -4.80 -9.21
C LEU A 43 3.12 -4.96 -10.72
N ASP A 44 2.35 -5.84 -11.36
CA ASP A 44 2.46 -6.13 -12.77
C ASP A 44 2.12 -4.89 -13.64
N GLY A 45 3.06 -4.54 -14.52
CA GLY A 45 2.92 -3.39 -15.42
C GLY A 45 2.93 -2.01 -14.74
N LEU A 46 3.23 -1.95 -13.45
CA LEU A 46 3.19 -0.72 -12.66
C LEU A 46 4.21 0.32 -13.13
N GLU A 47 5.42 -0.11 -13.47
CA GLU A 47 6.47 0.77 -13.98
C GLU A 47 6.05 1.45 -15.29
N GLU A 48 5.59 0.67 -16.27
CA GLU A 48 5.10 1.19 -17.54
C GLU A 48 3.96 2.19 -17.34
N LYS A 49 3.03 1.87 -16.44
CA LYS A 49 1.93 2.74 -16.09
C LYS A 49 2.38 4.05 -15.48
N ALA A 50 3.34 4.02 -14.56
CA ALA A 50 3.90 5.22 -13.94
C ALA A 50 4.55 6.13 -14.97
N LEU A 51 5.38 5.56 -15.87
CA LEU A 51 6.06 6.30 -16.93
C LEU A 51 5.04 6.91 -17.92
N ASN A 52 4.03 6.14 -18.34
CA ASN A 52 2.97 6.62 -19.22
C ASN A 52 2.07 7.68 -18.55
N THR A 53 2.02 7.72 -17.22
CA THR A 53 1.33 8.76 -16.44
C THR A 53 2.15 10.04 -16.30
N GLY A 54 3.44 9.99 -16.63
CA GLY A 54 4.32 11.16 -16.66
C GLY A 54 5.41 11.19 -15.60
N ALA A 55 5.63 10.11 -14.87
CA ALA A 55 6.83 9.95 -14.05
C ALA A 55 8.07 9.94 -14.91
N SER A 56 9.16 10.54 -14.43
CA SER A 56 10.48 10.46 -15.11
C SER A 56 11.16 9.11 -14.88
N LYS A 57 10.88 8.50 -13.74
CA LYS A 57 11.37 7.18 -13.31
C LYS A 57 10.32 6.51 -12.43
N CYS A 58 10.40 5.17 -12.34
CA CYS A 58 9.66 4.39 -11.38
C CYS A 58 10.61 3.44 -10.66
N PHE A 59 10.52 3.38 -9.35
CA PHE A 59 11.25 2.43 -8.52
C PHE A 59 10.26 1.50 -7.83
N ILE A 60 10.53 0.21 -7.89
CA ILE A 60 9.82 -0.80 -7.10
C ILE A 60 10.83 -1.34 -6.11
N GLY A 61 10.65 -1.00 -4.82
CA GLY A 61 11.52 -1.46 -3.75
C GLY A 61 11.00 -2.77 -3.16
N ASP A 62 11.80 -3.83 -3.20
CA ASP A 62 11.49 -5.07 -2.49
C ASP A 62 11.76 -4.87 -0.99
N LEU A 63 10.71 -4.76 -0.21
CA LEU A 63 10.77 -4.54 1.23
C LEU A 63 10.19 -5.70 2.03
N LYS A 64 9.96 -6.86 1.40
CA LYS A 64 9.31 -8.00 2.06
C LYS A 64 10.08 -8.49 3.28
N ASP A 65 11.39 -8.67 3.14
CA ASP A 65 12.24 -9.14 4.23
C ASP A 65 12.32 -8.12 5.37
N GLU A 66 12.57 -6.85 5.05
CA GLU A 66 12.59 -5.77 6.05
C GLU A 66 11.22 -5.64 6.74
N PHE A 67 10.13 -5.73 5.98
CA PHE A 67 8.79 -5.65 6.54
C PHE A 67 8.50 -6.80 7.50
N ALA A 68 8.92 -8.02 7.15
CA ALA A 68 8.75 -9.18 8.01
C ALA A 68 9.61 -9.07 9.29
N GLN A 69 10.91 -8.82 9.14
CA GLN A 69 11.88 -8.90 10.24
C GLN A 69 11.80 -7.71 11.18
N ASP A 70 11.68 -6.50 10.65
CA ASP A 70 11.80 -5.28 11.44
C ASP A 70 10.45 -4.71 11.89
N PHE A 71 9.33 -5.16 11.29
CA PHE A 71 7.99 -4.65 11.62
C PHE A 71 7.03 -5.74 12.07
N ILE A 72 6.84 -6.81 11.28
CA ILE A 72 5.84 -7.85 11.59
C ILE A 72 6.26 -8.66 12.83
N PHE A 73 7.47 -9.20 12.86
CA PHE A 73 7.92 -10.01 14.00
C PHE A 73 7.99 -9.21 15.32
N PRO A 74 8.55 -7.98 15.36
CA PRO A 74 8.48 -7.15 16.56
C PRO A 74 7.04 -6.82 17.01
N MET A 75 6.12 -6.61 16.06
CA MET A 75 4.71 -6.39 16.36
C MET A 75 4.08 -7.62 17.04
N PHE A 76 4.37 -8.83 16.56
CA PHE A 76 3.91 -10.07 17.19
C PHE A 76 4.52 -10.27 18.58
N GLN A 77 5.80 -10.02 18.73
CA GLN A 77 6.47 -10.10 20.04
C GLN A 77 5.87 -9.14 21.06
N ALA A 78 5.47 -7.94 20.61
CA ALA A 78 4.78 -6.96 21.43
C ALA A 78 3.32 -7.30 21.73
N GLY A 79 2.76 -8.33 21.09
CA GLY A 79 1.34 -8.65 21.19
C GLY A 79 0.44 -7.53 20.67
N ALA A 80 0.94 -6.72 19.73
CA ALA A 80 0.22 -5.55 19.24
C ALA A 80 -0.89 -5.98 18.27
N ILE A 81 -2.11 -5.92 18.75
CA ILE A 81 -3.33 -6.17 17.97
C ILE A 81 -4.37 -5.12 18.33
N TYR A 82 -4.99 -4.51 17.32
CA TYR A 82 -6.01 -3.50 17.53
C TYR A 82 -7.37 -4.14 17.83
N GLU A 83 -7.96 -3.77 18.95
CA GLU A 83 -9.26 -4.29 19.45
C GLU A 83 -9.36 -5.83 19.52
N GLY A 84 -8.22 -6.52 19.66
CA GLY A 84 -8.17 -7.98 19.74
C GLY A 84 -8.48 -8.70 18.42
N LYS A 85 -8.50 -8.00 17.29
CA LYS A 85 -8.89 -8.56 15.99
C LYS A 85 -7.99 -8.13 14.83
N TYR A 86 -7.60 -6.86 14.77
CA TYR A 86 -6.90 -6.32 13.61
C TYR A 86 -5.38 -6.30 13.81
N TRP A 87 -4.65 -6.99 12.93
CA TRP A 87 -3.20 -7.23 13.03
C TRP A 87 -2.33 -6.06 12.57
N LEU A 88 -2.89 -4.89 12.30
CA LEU A 88 -2.16 -3.66 12.00
C LEU A 88 -1.30 -3.68 10.72
N GLY A 89 -1.48 -4.63 9.79
CA GLY A 89 -0.63 -4.77 8.60
C GLY A 89 -0.52 -3.48 7.78
N THR A 90 -1.64 -2.84 7.46
CA THR A 90 -1.64 -1.53 6.78
C THR A 90 -0.93 -0.46 7.61
N SER A 91 -1.10 -0.50 8.94
CA SER A 91 -0.55 0.51 9.85
C SER A 91 0.97 0.49 9.89
N ILE A 92 1.56 -0.70 9.96
CA ILE A 92 3.02 -0.86 10.03
C ILE A 92 3.70 -0.83 8.66
N ALA A 93 2.93 -1.04 7.57
CA ALA A 93 3.46 -0.92 6.21
C ALA A 93 3.81 0.53 5.84
N ARG A 94 3.04 1.53 6.29
CA ARG A 94 3.28 2.94 5.91
C ARG A 94 4.65 3.48 6.34
N PRO A 95 5.15 3.22 7.56
CA PRO A 95 6.51 3.60 7.95
C PRO A 95 7.60 2.96 7.09
N VAL A 96 7.52 1.67 6.77
CA VAL A 96 8.53 1.01 5.93
C VAL A 96 8.49 1.53 4.49
N ILE A 97 7.29 1.78 3.94
CA ILE A 97 7.14 2.42 2.63
C ILE A 97 7.79 3.81 2.63
N THR A 98 7.55 4.61 3.68
CA THR A 98 8.15 5.94 3.80
C THR A 98 9.67 5.88 3.86
N LYS A 99 10.24 4.91 4.56
CA LYS A 99 11.70 4.68 4.59
C LYS A 99 12.23 4.42 3.19
N GLY A 100 11.63 3.52 2.43
CA GLY A 100 12.03 3.25 1.04
C GLY A 100 11.90 4.47 0.13
N MET A 101 10.87 5.31 0.32
CA MET A 101 10.76 6.60 -0.39
C MET A 101 11.93 7.53 -0.07
N ILE A 102 12.35 7.60 1.19
CA ILE A 102 13.49 8.42 1.63
C ILE A 102 14.79 7.92 1.00
N ASP A 103 15.02 6.61 0.98
CA ASP A 103 16.21 6.01 0.38
C ASP A 103 16.32 6.37 -1.11
N VAL A 104 15.21 6.29 -1.86
CA VAL A 104 15.15 6.73 -3.26
C VAL A 104 15.33 8.24 -3.38
N ALA A 105 14.77 9.03 -2.46
CA ALA A 105 14.95 10.49 -2.46
C ALA A 105 16.42 10.89 -2.31
N ILE A 106 17.13 10.24 -1.41
CA ILE A 106 18.57 10.44 -1.22
C ILE A 106 19.35 10.05 -2.49
N GLN A 107 19.05 8.87 -3.05
CA GLN A 107 19.69 8.37 -4.29
C GLN A 107 19.50 9.33 -5.46
N GLU A 108 18.31 9.87 -5.64
CA GLU A 108 17.94 10.73 -6.76
C GLU A 108 18.22 12.24 -6.51
N GLY A 109 18.66 12.59 -5.30
CA GLY A 109 18.87 13.98 -4.90
C GLY A 109 17.56 14.78 -4.83
N ALA A 110 16.46 14.11 -4.45
CA ALA A 110 15.17 14.74 -4.19
C ALA A 110 15.09 15.21 -2.73
N ASN A 111 14.36 16.29 -2.50
CA ASN A 111 14.11 16.82 -1.14
C ASN A 111 12.64 16.88 -0.78
N SER A 112 11.77 16.31 -1.59
CA SER A 112 10.33 16.32 -1.39
C SER A 112 9.76 14.92 -1.60
N LEU A 113 8.87 14.53 -0.70
CA LEU A 113 8.08 13.30 -0.74
C LEU A 113 6.61 13.67 -0.91
N ALA A 114 5.82 12.80 -1.53
CA ALA A 114 4.37 13.00 -1.63
C ALA A 114 3.62 11.67 -1.48
N HIS A 115 2.43 11.72 -0.92
CA HIS A 115 1.52 10.58 -0.79
C HIS A 115 0.09 10.93 -1.17
N GLY A 116 -0.67 9.90 -1.56
CA GLY A 116 -2.09 10.01 -1.94
C GLY A 116 -3.08 9.70 -0.81
N ALA A 117 -2.63 9.54 0.42
CA ALA A 117 -3.53 9.29 1.54
C ALA A 117 -4.47 10.47 1.78
N THR A 118 -5.74 10.18 2.04
CA THR A 118 -6.76 11.22 2.30
C THR A 118 -6.43 12.02 3.57
N GLY A 119 -6.77 13.31 3.59
CA GLY A 119 -6.45 14.20 4.70
C GLY A 119 -7.24 13.96 6.00
N LYS A 120 -8.03 12.88 6.07
CA LYS A 120 -8.87 12.52 7.22
C LYS A 120 -8.53 11.15 7.84
N GLY A 121 -7.70 10.36 7.16
CA GLY A 121 -7.35 9.00 7.56
C GLY A 121 -6.07 8.91 8.39
N ASN A 122 -5.86 7.74 8.98
CA ASN A 122 -4.65 7.44 9.77
C ASN A 122 -3.39 7.34 8.89
N ASP A 123 -3.52 6.94 7.63
CA ASP A 123 -2.39 6.73 6.74
C ASP A 123 -1.60 8.01 6.46
N GLN A 124 -2.30 9.14 6.31
CA GLN A 124 -1.67 10.45 6.19
C GLN A 124 -0.74 10.73 7.37
N VAL A 125 -1.23 10.50 8.60
CA VAL A 125 -0.45 10.71 9.82
C VAL A 125 0.78 9.79 9.86
N ARG A 126 0.64 8.54 9.45
CA ARG A 126 1.72 7.55 9.42
C ARG A 126 2.84 7.94 8.46
N PHE A 127 2.50 8.36 7.25
CA PHE A 127 3.47 8.88 6.28
C PHE A 127 4.21 10.11 6.82
N GLU A 128 3.45 11.10 7.33
CA GLU A 128 4.03 12.35 7.81
C GLU A 128 4.91 12.15 9.05
N LEU A 129 4.49 11.34 10.02
CA LEU A 129 5.29 11.06 11.22
C LEU A 129 6.55 10.26 10.89
N ALA A 130 6.46 9.26 10.00
CA ALA A 130 7.63 8.51 9.59
C ALA A 130 8.65 9.41 8.86
N ALA A 131 8.20 10.26 7.95
CA ALA A 131 9.08 11.22 7.27
C ALA A 131 9.69 12.22 8.26
N ALA A 132 8.92 12.78 9.18
CA ALA A 132 9.41 13.72 10.18
C ALA A 132 10.44 13.09 11.12
N ALA A 133 10.31 11.78 11.41
CA ALA A 133 11.25 11.06 12.26
C ALA A 133 12.56 10.69 11.53
N LEU A 134 12.45 10.23 10.27
CA LEU A 134 13.57 9.67 9.52
C LEU A 134 14.31 10.72 8.67
N ALA A 135 13.60 11.73 8.17
CA ALA A 135 14.15 12.75 7.28
C ALA A 135 13.46 14.12 7.54
N PRO A 136 13.69 14.75 8.70
CA PRO A 136 12.98 15.96 9.13
C PRO A 136 13.20 17.17 8.20
N ASP A 137 14.26 17.16 7.41
CA ASP A 137 14.57 18.22 6.46
C ASP A 137 13.91 18.02 5.08
N MET A 138 13.24 16.90 4.85
CA MET A 138 12.50 16.64 3.63
C MET A 138 11.07 17.19 3.72
N GLU A 139 10.64 17.88 2.67
CA GLU A 139 9.26 18.35 2.57
C GLU A 139 8.31 17.18 2.30
N MET A 140 7.28 17.01 3.13
CA MET A 140 6.19 16.07 2.86
C MET A 140 5.00 16.82 2.25
N ILE A 141 4.61 16.44 1.03
CA ILE A 141 3.49 17.01 0.29
C ILE A 141 2.29 16.06 0.41
N ALA A 142 1.20 16.57 0.93
CA ALA A 142 -0.07 15.85 1.09
C ALA A 142 -1.18 16.56 0.30
N PRO A 143 -1.36 16.27 -1.01
CA PRO A 143 -2.29 17.00 -1.87
C PRO A 143 -3.73 17.02 -1.37
N TRP A 144 -4.22 15.93 -0.77
CA TRP A 144 -5.55 15.88 -0.16
C TRP A 144 -5.76 16.88 1.00
N ARG A 145 -4.70 17.50 1.52
CA ARG A 145 -4.76 18.60 2.49
C ARG A 145 -4.67 19.99 1.85
N MET A 146 -4.26 20.06 0.58
CA MET A 146 -4.15 21.31 -0.17
C MET A 146 -5.52 21.73 -0.71
N ALA A 147 -5.84 23.01 -0.58
CA ALA A 147 -7.11 23.57 -1.06
C ALA A 147 -7.24 23.40 -2.58
N GLU A 148 -6.16 23.70 -3.30
CA GLU A 148 -6.10 23.67 -4.76
C GLU A 148 -6.39 22.28 -5.33
N PHE A 149 -5.86 21.22 -4.68
CA PHE A 149 -6.14 19.86 -5.09
C PHE A 149 -7.60 19.48 -4.82
N ARG A 150 -8.11 19.79 -3.63
CA ARG A 150 -9.50 19.45 -3.24
C ARG A 150 -10.55 20.23 -4.02
N GLU A 151 -10.26 21.47 -4.41
CA GLU A 151 -11.15 22.27 -5.25
C GLU A 151 -11.21 21.69 -6.68
N GLN A 152 -10.08 21.21 -7.20
CA GLN A 152 -10.02 20.57 -8.51
C GLN A 152 -10.62 19.17 -8.51
N PHE A 153 -10.48 18.43 -7.42
CA PHE A 153 -10.93 17.04 -7.27
C PHE A 153 -11.83 16.87 -6.03
N PRO A 154 -13.05 17.40 -6.06
CA PRO A 154 -14.00 17.24 -4.95
C PRO A 154 -14.46 15.79 -4.76
N GLY A 155 -14.33 14.94 -5.81
CA GLY A 155 -14.70 13.55 -5.76
C GLY A 155 -14.08 12.68 -6.84
N ARG A 156 -14.44 11.40 -6.81
CA ARG A 156 -13.92 10.39 -7.75
C ARG A 156 -14.28 10.68 -9.21
N ALA A 157 -15.43 11.26 -9.44
CA ALA A 157 -15.91 11.56 -10.81
C ALA A 157 -14.99 12.57 -11.53
N GLU A 158 -14.56 13.62 -10.81
CA GLU A 158 -13.66 14.64 -11.33
C GLU A 158 -12.27 14.07 -11.60
N MET A 159 -11.81 13.13 -10.77
CA MET A 159 -10.55 12.43 -11.00
C MET A 159 -10.61 11.54 -12.24
N ILE A 160 -11.70 10.83 -12.45
CA ILE A 160 -11.92 10.02 -13.68
C ILE A 160 -11.92 10.92 -14.90
N ALA A 161 -12.69 12.01 -14.88
CA ALA A 161 -12.76 12.95 -16.00
C ALA A 161 -11.39 13.58 -16.31
N TYR A 162 -10.60 13.89 -15.29
CA TYR A 162 -9.23 14.37 -15.45
C TYR A 162 -8.33 13.30 -16.06
N ALA A 163 -8.40 12.07 -15.56
CA ALA A 163 -7.61 10.95 -16.07
C ALA A 163 -7.91 10.68 -17.56
N GLU A 164 -9.18 10.69 -17.95
CA GLU A 164 -9.60 10.54 -19.35
C GLU A 164 -9.06 11.68 -20.22
N LYS A 165 -9.21 12.93 -19.77
CA LYS A 165 -8.75 14.11 -20.49
C LYS A 165 -7.24 14.11 -20.74
N GLU A 166 -6.47 13.72 -19.71
CA GLU A 166 -5.01 13.71 -19.77
C GLU A 166 -4.43 12.40 -20.32
N GLY A 167 -5.28 11.43 -20.67
CA GLY A 167 -4.86 10.14 -21.22
C GLY A 167 -4.13 9.24 -20.21
N ILE A 168 -4.43 9.39 -18.92
CA ILE A 168 -3.86 8.55 -17.86
C ILE A 168 -4.44 7.14 -18.01
N PRO A 169 -3.60 6.08 -18.10
CA PRO A 169 -4.07 4.72 -18.28
C PRO A 169 -4.63 4.16 -16.96
N VAL A 170 -5.83 4.58 -16.59
CA VAL A 170 -6.56 4.00 -15.46
C VAL A 170 -7.56 2.99 -15.99
N GLN A 171 -7.41 1.75 -15.54
CA GLN A 171 -8.51 0.82 -15.65
C GLN A 171 -9.59 1.33 -14.69
N ALA A 172 -10.63 1.95 -15.25
CA ALA A 172 -11.85 2.22 -14.49
C ALA A 172 -12.44 0.85 -14.11
N SER A 173 -12.02 0.30 -12.98
CA SER A 173 -12.55 -0.97 -12.51
C SER A 173 -13.93 -0.71 -11.91
N ALA A 174 -14.93 -0.55 -12.78
CA ALA A 174 -16.33 -0.72 -12.42
C ALA A 174 -16.63 -2.14 -11.89
N SER A 175 -15.62 -3.03 -11.90
CA SER A 175 -15.78 -4.45 -11.60
C SER A 175 -15.40 -4.86 -10.19
N LYS A 176 -14.65 -4.05 -9.44
CA LYS A 176 -14.36 -4.39 -8.04
C LYS A 176 -15.33 -3.65 -7.13
N PRO A 177 -16.18 -4.39 -6.39
CA PRO A 177 -17.22 -3.80 -5.53
C PRO A 177 -16.67 -3.17 -4.24
N TYR A 178 -15.39 -3.26 -3.97
CA TYR A 178 -14.68 -2.77 -2.79
C TYR A 178 -13.24 -2.38 -3.12
N SER A 179 -12.57 -1.67 -2.22
CA SER A 179 -11.12 -1.45 -2.24
C SER A 179 -10.40 -2.53 -1.42
N MET A 180 -9.17 -2.84 -1.80
CA MET A 180 -8.34 -3.85 -1.17
C MET A 180 -6.96 -3.27 -0.87
N ASP A 181 -6.42 -3.57 0.32
CA ASP A 181 -5.05 -3.28 0.73
C ASP A 181 -4.40 -4.60 1.19
N ARG A 182 -3.47 -5.10 0.39
CA ARG A 182 -2.79 -6.39 0.59
C ARG A 182 -1.32 -6.18 0.95
N ASN A 183 -0.84 -6.98 1.88
CA ASN A 183 0.58 -7.10 2.19
C ASN A 183 0.88 -8.50 2.74
N LEU A 184 2.14 -8.78 3.13
CA LEU A 184 2.55 -10.08 3.66
C LEU A 184 1.70 -10.56 4.85
N LEU A 185 1.21 -9.63 5.68
CA LEU A 185 0.53 -9.98 6.92
C LEU A 185 -0.94 -10.34 6.71
N HIS A 186 -1.64 -9.56 5.90
CA HIS A 186 -3.08 -9.77 5.64
C HIS A 186 -3.59 -8.91 4.47
N ILE A 187 -4.87 -9.11 4.15
CA ILE A 187 -5.65 -8.24 3.28
C ILE A 187 -6.71 -7.52 4.11
N SER A 188 -6.86 -6.22 3.88
CA SER A 188 -7.98 -5.41 4.38
C SER A 188 -8.88 -5.02 3.22
N PHE A 189 -10.19 -5.10 3.42
CA PHE A 189 -11.19 -4.69 2.45
C PHE A 189 -12.01 -3.52 3.00
N GLU A 190 -12.28 -2.54 2.16
CA GLU A 190 -13.06 -1.36 2.53
C GLU A 190 -13.82 -0.78 1.33
N SER A 191 -14.74 0.15 1.61
CA SER A 191 -15.50 0.91 0.60
C SER A 191 -16.52 0.08 -0.19
N GLY A 192 -17.24 0.74 -1.10
CA GLY A 192 -18.20 0.13 -2.01
C GLY A 192 -19.32 -0.59 -1.28
N ILE A 193 -19.53 -1.88 -1.57
CA ILE A 193 -20.59 -2.68 -0.94
C ILE A 193 -20.45 -2.81 0.59
N LEU A 194 -19.21 -2.63 1.11
CA LEU A 194 -18.93 -2.71 2.55
C LEU A 194 -19.34 -1.44 3.31
N GLU A 195 -19.74 -0.38 2.62
CA GLU A 195 -20.31 0.82 3.26
C GLU A 195 -21.75 0.59 3.77
N ASP A 196 -22.42 -0.45 3.27
CA ASP A 196 -23.70 -0.88 3.80
C ASP A 196 -23.48 -1.71 5.08
N PRO A 197 -23.88 -1.21 6.28
CA PRO A 197 -23.72 -1.95 7.54
C PRO A 197 -24.56 -3.23 7.62
N TRP A 198 -25.51 -3.42 6.69
CA TRP A 198 -26.35 -4.60 6.58
C TRP A 198 -25.85 -5.61 5.55
N PHE A 199 -24.72 -5.33 4.91
CA PHE A 199 -24.13 -6.26 3.96
C PHE A 199 -23.84 -7.60 4.62
N ASP A 200 -24.39 -8.67 4.05
CA ASP A 200 -24.20 -10.04 4.56
C ASP A 200 -22.94 -10.66 3.91
N ALA A 201 -21.89 -10.83 4.71
CA ALA A 201 -20.65 -11.43 4.29
C ALA A 201 -20.73 -12.94 3.93
N SER A 202 -21.88 -13.59 4.16
CA SER A 202 -22.12 -14.98 3.74
C SER A 202 -22.61 -15.11 2.29
N THR A 203 -22.82 -13.98 1.59
CA THR A 203 -23.31 -14.01 0.21
C THR A 203 -22.21 -14.42 -0.79
N PRO A 204 -22.58 -14.91 -2.00
CA PRO A 204 -21.60 -15.25 -3.03
C PRO A 204 -20.69 -14.10 -3.44
N GLU A 205 -21.15 -12.86 -3.35
CA GLU A 205 -20.37 -11.64 -3.64
C GLU A 205 -19.17 -11.50 -2.70
N SER A 206 -19.28 -11.94 -1.46
CA SER A 206 -18.20 -11.90 -0.48
C SER A 206 -17.14 -12.97 -0.71
N LYS A 207 -17.43 -14.03 -1.47
CA LYS A 207 -16.44 -15.10 -1.77
C LYS A 207 -15.21 -14.57 -2.50
N SER A 208 -15.34 -13.50 -3.27
CA SER A 208 -14.21 -12.84 -3.93
C SER A 208 -13.22 -12.18 -2.98
N MET A 209 -13.56 -12.06 -1.69
CA MET A 209 -12.67 -11.54 -0.64
C MET A 209 -11.69 -12.58 -0.09
N TYR A 210 -11.92 -13.87 -0.34
CA TYR A 210 -10.99 -14.93 0.06
C TYR A 210 -9.85 -15.05 -0.97
N VAL A 211 -8.91 -14.10 -0.95
CA VAL A 211 -7.78 -14.04 -1.89
C VAL A 211 -6.58 -14.85 -1.38
N LEU A 212 -6.28 -14.76 -0.07
CA LEU A 212 -5.19 -15.53 0.56
C LEU A 212 -5.64 -16.91 1.07
N SER A 213 -6.93 -17.17 1.09
CA SER A 213 -7.54 -18.41 1.56
C SER A 213 -8.73 -18.78 0.67
N VAL A 214 -9.40 -19.86 0.99
CA VAL A 214 -10.70 -20.23 0.41
C VAL A 214 -11.82 -19.94 1.41
N SER A 215 -13.08 -19.89 0.93
CA SER A 215 -14.21 -19.73 1.83
C SER A 215 -14.32 -20.94 2.79
N PRO A 216 -14.92 -20.79 3.97
CA PRO A 216 -15.12 -21.91 4.90
C PRO A 216 -15.83 -23.10 4.28
N GLU A 217 -16.78 -22.86 3.36
CA GLU A 217 -17.52 -23.93 2.66
C GLU A 217 -16.65 -24.69 1.66
N ASP A 218 -15.61 -24.07 1.14
CA ASP A 218 -14.69 -24.65 0.14
C ASP A 218 -13.39 -25.19 0.80
N ALA A 219 -13.26 -25.01 2.12
CA ALA A 219 -12.10 -25.47 2.89
C ALA A 219 -12.11 -27.01 3.04
N PRO A 220 -10.92 -27.67 3.15
CA PRO A 220 -10.83 -29.09 3.40
C PRO A 220 -11.51 -29.50 4.71
N ASP A 221 -12.24 -30.63 4.69
CA ASP A 221 -12.87 -31.21 5.90
C ASP A 221 -11.88 -31.93 6.83
N SER A 222 -10.66 -32.17 6.35
CA SER A 222 -9.61 -32.86 7.11
C SER A 222 -8.70 -31.83 7.78
N PRO A 223 -8.43 -31.97 9.09
CA PRO A 223 -7.50 -31.08 9.77
C PRO A 223 -6.06 -31.34 9.34
N GLU A 224 -5.29 -30.28 9.22
CA GLU A 224 -3.85 -30.33 9.01
C GLU A 224 -3.12 -29.72 10.22
N TYR A 225 -1.93 -30.24 10.52
CA TYR A 225 -1.12 -29.77 11.62
C TYR A 225 0.12 -29.06 11.09
N VAL A 226 0.29 -27.80 11.51
CA VAL A 226 1.48 -27.02 11.21
C VAL A 226 2.22 -26.80 12.54
N GLN A 227 3.51 -27.15 12.57
CA GLN A 227 4.39 -26.82 13.68
C GLN A 227 5.15 -25.52 13.36
N MET A 228 5.10 -24.59 14.27
CA MET A 228 5.94 -23.40 14.25
C MET A 228 7.06 -23.56 15.27
N LEU A 229 8.29 -23.42 14.83
CA LEU A 229 9.47 -23.47 15.68
C LEU A 229 9.81 -22.04 16.11
N PHE A 230 10.05 -21.86 17.41
CA PHE A 230 10.37 -20.55 17.97
C PHE A 230 11.73 -20.58 18.67
N GLU A 231 12.53 -19.56 18.43
CA GLU A 231 13.74 -19.26 19.19
C GLU A 231 13.69 -17.82 19.71
N LYS A 232 13.78 -17.66 21.04
CA LYS A 232 13.73 -16.32 21.70
C LYS A 232 12.54 -15.45 21.30
N GLY A 233 11.40 -16.08 20.98
CA GLY A 233 10.17 -15.38 20.57
C GLY A 233 10.06 -15.08 19.08
N ASN A 234 11.04 -15.45 18.28
CA ASN A 234 10.98 -15.37 16.81
C ASN A 234 10.59 -16.73 16.23
N VAL A 235 9.79 -16.73 15.16
CA VAL A 235 9.54 -17.92 14.36
C VAL A 235 10.82 -18.20 13.56
N VAL A 236 11.40 -19.39 13.74
CA VAL A 236 12.63 -19.80 13.05
C VAL A 236 12.43 -21.00 12.14
N GLY A 237 11.24 -21.57 12.08
CA GLY A 237 10.94 -22.67 11.17
C GLY A 237 9.48 -23.04 11.16
N LEU A 238 9.07 -23.67 10.05
CA LEU A 238 7.77 -24.30 9.85
C LEU A 238 7.97 -25.76 9.47
N GLN A 239 7.12 -26.62 9.99
CA GLN A 239 7.05 -28.02 9.61
C GLN A 239 5.61 -28.43 9.39
N PHE A 240 5.29 -29.01 8.22
CA PHE A 240 3.99 -29.56 7.90
C PHE A 240 4.14 -30.70 6.88
N ASP A 241 3.35 -31.76 7.02
CA ASP A 241 3.28 -32.91 6.12
C ASP A 241 4.64 -33.49 5.65
N GLY A 242 5.65 -33.49 6.52
CA GLY A 242 6.99 -34.00 6.20
C GLY A 242 7.87 -33.01 5.43
N ILE A 243 7.40 -31.80 5.20
CA ILE A 243 8.20 -30.70 4.68
C ILE A 243 8.79 -29.96 5.89
N GLU A 244 10.11 -29.97 6.00
CA GLU A 244 10.84 -29.12 6.92
C GLU A 244 11.42 -27.97 6.11
N GLU A 245 10.89 -26.80 6.28
CA GLU A 245 11.49 -25.59 5.75
C GLU A 245 12.13 -24.80 6.89
N ALA A 246 13.45 -24.69 6.83
CA ALA A 246 14.17 -23.75 7.66
C ALA A 246 13.76 -22.35 7.22
N MET A 247 13.24 -21.59 8.15
CA MET A 247 12.86 -20.23 7.86
C MET A 247 13.99 -19.31 8.26
N VAL A 248 14.23 -18.41 7.37
CA VAL A 248 14.85 -17.12 7.62
C VAL A 248 16.32 -17.22 8.01
N GLU A 249 17.18 -17.15 7.02
CA GLU A 249 18.46 -16.50 7.23
C GLU A 249 18.28 -15.00 7.43
#